data_4def725af50e356d32a6f34ac49fa000
#
_entry.id   4def725af50e356d32a6f34ac49fa000
#
_cell.length_a   1.000
_cell.length_b   1.000
_cell.length_c   1.000
_cell.angle_alpha   90.00
_cell.angle_beta   90.00
_cell.angle_gamma   90.00
#
_symmetry.space_group_name_H-M   'P 1'
#
loop_
_entity.id
_entity.type
_entity.pdbx_description
1 polymer ?
#
loop_
_entity_poly.entity_id
_entity_poly.type
_entity_poly.pdbx_seq_one_letter_code
_entity_poly.pdbx_strand_id
1 'polypeptide(L)'
;FLLNMAASLKSQYYIIHRAWYQQYRKQKFQGWHNHSSCQFSSVYFLELPDPKIATEFEDGSKVNIKEGDILTFSSHLYHRSPINNSNKRKSVIPKNNLYTYSIKTIDLQVLIFLLLNQF
;
A
#
# COMPACT_ATOMS: atom_id res chain seq x y z
N PHE A 1 0.43 13.83 2.64
CA PHE A 1 0.82 12.54 2.05
C PHE A 1 0.27 12.36 0.63
N LEU A 2 -1.05 12.29 0.43
CA LEU A 2 -1.65 12.03 -0.90
C LEU A 2 -1.32 13.13 -1.93
N LEU A 3 -1.28 14.39 -1.51
CA LEU A 3 -0.86 15.50 -2.38
C LEU A 3 0.61 15.37 -2.79
N ASN A 4 1.48 14.97 -1.87
CA ASN A 4 2.89 14.75 -2.18
C ASN A 4 3.07 13.56 -3.14
N MET A 5 2.31 12.49 -2.96
CA MET A 5 2.28 11.37 -3.90
C MET A 5 1.78 11.78 -5.28
N ALA A 6 0.67 12.54 -5.35
CA ALA A 6 0.13 13.05 -6.60
C ALA A 6 1.15 13.93 -7.34
N ALA A 7 1.85 14.82 -6.63
CA ALA A 7 2.90 15.67 -7.20
C ALA A 7 4.08 14.84 -7.74
N SER A 8 4.55 13.85 -6.97
CA SER A 8 5.65 12.96 -7.37
C SER A 8 5.31 12.14 -8.62
N LEU A 9 4.05 11.74 -8.77
CA LEU A 9 3.55 10.99 -9.92
C LEU A 9 3.08 11.91 -11.06
N LYS A 10 3.21 13.24 -10.92
CA LYS A 10 2.66 14.22 -11.87
C LYS A 10 1.16 14.03 -12.14
N SER A 11 0.44 13.50 -11.16
CA SER A 11 -1.00 13.25 -11.24
C SER A 11 -1.78 14.51 -10.89
N GLN A 12 -2.84 14.79 -11.61
CA GLN A 12 -3.76 15.91 -11.32
C GLN A 12 -4.79 15.55 -10.27
N TYR A 13 -5.16 14.29 -10.20
CA TYR A 13 -6.19 13.80 -9.29
C TYR A 13 -5.74 12.52 -8.62
N TYR A 14 -6.20 12.33 -7.40
CA TYR A 14 -6.06 11.07 -6.68
C TYR A 14 -7.42 10.70 -6.09
N ILE A 15 -7.66 9.41 -6.00
CA ILE A 15 -8.88 8.85 -5.41
C ILE A 15 -8.47 7.79 -4.42
N ILE A 16 -8.97 7.90 -3.20
CA ILE A 16 -8.96 6.76 -2.26
C ILE A 16 -10.12 5.86 -2.68
N HIS A 17 -9.78 4.79 -3.38
CA HIS A 17 -10.77 3.83 -3.84
C HIS A 17 -11.38 3.04 -2.69
N ARG A 18 -10.55 2.69 -1.71
CA ARG A 18 -10.97 1.94 -0.52
C ARG A 18 -10.02 2.23 0.64
N ALA A 19 -10.59 2.35 1.84
CA ALA A 19 -9.84 2.38 3.09
C ALA A 19 -10.60 1.58 4.14
N TRP A 20 -9.89 0.87 5.00
CA TRP A 20 -10.50 0.09 6.06
C TRP A 20 -9.59 0.02 7.28
N TYR A 21 -10.12 -0.46 8.39
CA TYR A 21 -9.38 -0.70 9.61
C TYR A 21 -9.18 -2.20 9.82
N GLN A 22 -7.97 -2.59 10.17
CA GLN A 22 -7.59 -3.99 10.37
C GLN A 22 -6.81 -4.15 11.67
N GLN A 23 -7.16 -5.15 12.45
CA GLN A 23 -6.44 -5.54 13.67
C GLN A 23 -5.90 -6.95 13.57
N TYR A 24 -4.68 -7.13 14.06
CA TYR A 24 -4.04 -8.43 14.21
C TYR A 24 -3.68 -8.64 15.67
N ARG A 25 -4.49 -9.42 16.37
CA ARG A 25 -4.19 -9.90 17.71
C ARG A 25 -3.15 -11.01 17.64
N LYS A 26 -2.71 -11.54 18.80
CA LYS A 26 -1.77 -12.66 18.87
C LYS A 26 -2.21 -13.81 17.95
N GLN A 27 -1.26 -14.39 17.21
CA GLN A 27 -1.44 -15.46 16.23
C GLN A 27 -2.29 -15.11 15.00
N LYS A 28 -2.68 -13.85 14.82
CA LYS A 28 -3.37 -13.42 13.62
C LYS A 28 -2.39 -12.90 12.57
N PHE A 29 -2.74 -13.12 11.31
CA PHE A 29 -1.96 -12.75 10.14
C PHE A 29 -2.88 -12.52 8.94
N GLN A 30 -2.31 -12.02 7.86
CA GLN A 30 -2.95 -12.02 6.53
C GLN A 30 -1.98 -12.68 5.55
N GLY A 31 -2.48 -13.63 4.76
CA GLY A 31 -1.69 -14.37 3.78
C GLY A 31 -1.22 -13.52 2.60
N TRP A 32 -0.43 -14.13 1.73
CA TRP A 32 0.06 -13.51 0.51
C TRP A 32 -1.08 -13.08 -0.40
N HIS A 33 -1.06 -11.84 -0.83
CA HIS A 33 -2.06 -11.25 -1.73
C HIS A 33 -1.49 -10.01 -2.43
N ASN A 34 -2.21 -9.54 -3.44
CA ASN A 34 -2.00 -8.23 -4.07
C ASN A 34 -3.36 -7.56 -4.31
N HIS A 35 -3.36 -6.38 -4.89
CA HIS A 35 -4.57 -5.63 -5.20
C HIS A 35 -4.59 -5.25 -6.67
N SER A 36 -5.50 -5.85 -7.46
CA SER A 36 -5.61 -5.61 -8.89
C SER A 36 -6.46 -4.40 -9.29
N SER A 37 -7.25 -3.86 -8.36
CA SER A 37 -8.22 -2.79 -8.62
C SER A 37 -7.69 -1.37 -8.39
N CYS A 38 -6.39 -1.23 -8.08
CA CYS A 38 -5.76 0.05 -7.79
C CYS A 38 -4.30 0.05 -8.23
N GLN A 39 -3.70 1.22 -8.32
CA GLN A 39 -2.29 1.38 -8.71
C GLN A 39 -1.35 1.25 -7.52
N PHE A 40 -1.73 1.81 -6.39
CA PHE A 40 -0.93 1.83 -5.17
C PHE A 40 -1.75 1.41 -3.97
N SER A 41 -1.10 0.65 -3.12
CA SER A 41 -1.59 0.33 -1.77
C SER A 41 -0.76 1.11 -0.75
N SER A 42 -1.42 1.61 0.27
CA SER A 42 -0.77 2.27 1.40
C SER A 42 -1.25 1.65 2.69
N VAL A 43 -0.37 1.54 3.66
CA VAL A 43 -0.70 1.03 4.99
C VAL A 43 -0.20 2.03 6.02
N TYR A 44 -1.10 2.59 6.81
CA TYR A 44 -0.76 3.39 7.98
C TYR A 44 -0.72 2.50 9.22
N PHE A 45 0.39 2.51 9.93
CA PHE A 45 0.60 1.69 11.12
C PHE A 45 0.24 2.45 12.39
N LEU A 46 -1.00 2.25 12.86
CA LEU A 46 -1.50 2.87 14.10
C LEU A 46 -0.83 2.29 15.34
N GLU A 47 -0.68 0.98 15.37
CA GLU A 47 -0.03 0.22 16.44
C GLU A 47 0.85 -0.84 15.80
N LEU A 48 2.12 -0.80 16.09
CA LEU A 48 3.11 -1.74 15.56
C LEU A 48 4.06 -2.18 16.67
N PRO A 49 3.74 -3.26 17.39
CA PRO A 49 4.53 -3.70 18.55
C PRO A 49 5.92 -4.21 18.19
N ASP A 50 6.13 -4.66 16.96
CA ASP A 50 7.41 -5.13 16.44
C ASP A 50 7.52 -4.74 14.96
N PRO A 51 8.55 -3.99 14.53
CA PRO A 51 8.77 -3.65 13.12
C PRO A 51 8.84 -4.87 12.19
N LYS A 52 9.28 -6.03 12.69
CA LYS A 52 9.38 -7.26 11.90
C LYS A 52 8.04 -7.80 11.40
N ILE A 53 6.95 -7.41 12.05
CA ILE A 53 5.60 -7.81 11.63
C ILE A 53 4.87 -6.71 10.84
N ALA A 54 5.56 -5.69 10.35
CA ALA A 54 4.95 -4.61 9.58
C ALA A 54 4.30 -5.14 8.30
N THR A 55 5.06 -5.26 7.24
CA THR A 55 4.65 -5.84 5.95
C THR A 55 5.82 -6.61 5.38
N GLU A 56 5.56 -7.77 4.82
CA GLU A 56 6.56 -8.60 4.14
C GLU A 56 6.20 -8.70 2.67
N PHE A 57 7.21 -8.56 1.79
CA PHE A 57 7.08 -8.67 0.34
C PHE A 57 7.66 -9.99 -0.15
N GLU A 58 7.00 -10.61 -1.14
CA GLU A 58 7.41 -11.88 -1.71
C GLU A 58 8.77 -11.79 -2.42
N ASP A 59 9.08 -10.64 -3.02
CA ASP A 59 10.37 -10.38 -3.67
C ASP A 59 11.54 -10.22 -2.70
N GLY A 60 11.31 -10.32 -1.39
CA GLY A 60 12.31 -10.19 -0.35
C GLY A 60 12.70 -8.75 -0.01
N SER A 61 12.05 -7.74 -0.60
CA SER A 61 12.27 -6.33 -0.26
C SER A 61 12.07 -6.09 1.23
N LYS A 62 13.00 -5.35 1.84
CA LYS A 62 12.94 -4.99 3.26
C LYS A 62 12.54 -3.52 3.42
N VAL A 63 11.67 -3.27 4.37
CA VAL A 63 11.24 -1.93 4.74
C VAL A 63 11.52 -1.68 6.22
N ASN A 64 12.00 -0.48 6.52
CA ASN A 64 12.20 -0.04 7.90
C ASN A 64 11.00 0.83 8.30
N ILE A 65 10.03 0.20 8.94
CA ILE A 65 8.75 0.80 9.33
C ILE A 65 8.62 0.79 10.85
N LYS A 66 8.11 1.88 11.38
CA LYS A 66 7.75 2.02 12.80
C LYS A 66 6.30 2.45 12.94
N GLU A 67 5.80 2.39 14.15
CA GLU A 67 4.48 2.94 14.49
C GLU A 67 4.37 4.41 14.11
N GLY A 68 3.26 4.79 13.50
CA GLY A 68 3.00 6.13 12.96
C GLY A 68 3.42 6.32 11.50
N ASP A 69 4.17 5.40 10.90
CA ASP A 69 4.59 5.50 9.50
C ASP A 69 3.49 5.10 8.53
N ILE A 70 3.61 5.59 7.30
CA ILE A 70 2.82 5.15 6.15
C ILE A 70 3.76 4.49 5.14
N LEU A 71 3.50 3.22 4.83
CA LEU A 71 4.15 2.49 3.76
C LEU A 71 3.28 2.54 2.51
N THR A 72 3.87 2.96 1.38
CA THR A 72 3.19 2.95 0.07
C THR A 72 4.00 2.14 -0.93
N PHE A 73 3.31 1.29 -1.68
CA PHE A 73 3.92 0.40 -2.66
C PHE A 73 2.97 0.13 -3.83
N SER A 74 3.52 -0.37 -4.95
CA SER A 74 2.70 -0.81 -6.08
C SER A 74 1.73 -1.90 -5.66
N SER A 75 0.47 -1.77 -6.04
CA SER A 75 -0.58 -2.73 -5.68
C SER A 75 -0.36 -4.12 -6.26
N HIS A 76 0.50 -4.26 -7.26
CA HIS A 76 0.83 -5.55 -7.88
C HIS A 76 1.82 -6.37 -7.06
N LEU A 77 2.56 -5.74 -6.13
CA LEU A 77 3.50 -6.46 -5.28
C LEU A 77 2.75 -7.41 -4.35
N TYR A 78 3.11 -8.69 -4.41
CA TYR A 78 2.63 -9.67 -3.45
C TYR A 78 3.22 -9.37 -2.08
N HIS A 79 2.35 -9.26 -1.11
CA HIS A 79 2.70 -8.90 0.25
C HIS A 79 1.80 -9.61 1.25
N ARG A 80 2.23 -9.62 2.50
CA ARG A 80 1.47 -10.18 3.61
C ARG A 80 1.66 -9.41 4.90
N SER A 81 0.75 -9.59 5.84
CA SER A 81 0.97 -9.25 7.25
C SER A 81 1.48 -10.49 7.97
N PRO A 82 2.74 -10.53 8.43
CA PRO A 82 3.28 -11.66 9.18
C PRO A 82 2.48 -11.94 10.45
N ILE A 83 2.64 -13.15 10.99
CA ILE A 83 1.99 -13.57 12.25
C ILE A 83 2.43 -12.63 13.37
N ASN A 84 1.46 -12.09 14.09
CA ASN A 84 1.73 -11.34 15.31
C ASN A 84 1.96 -12.31 16.48
N ASN A 85 3.21 -12.53 16.84
CA ASN A 85 3.60 -13.38 17.98
C ASN A 85 3.61 -12.62 19.32
N SER A 86 3.38 -11.31 19.30
CA SER A 86 3.36 -10.51 20.52
C SER A 86 2.00 -10.60 21.25
N ASN A 87 2.01 -10.27 22.53
CA ASN A 87 0.76 -10.11 23.30
C ASN A 87 0.07 -8.77 23.05
N LYS A 88 0.74 -7.85 22.32
CA LYS A 88 0.18 -6.56 21.92
C LYS A 88 -0.48 -6.68 20.55
N ARG A 89 -1.45 -5.86 20.31
CA ARG A 89 -2.19 -5.77 19.07
C ARG A 89 -1.38 -4.98 18.02
N LYS A 90 -1.40 -5.41 16.77
CA LYS A 90 -1.05 -4.60 15.61
C LYS A 90 -2.32 -4.05 14.99
N SER A 91 -2.37 -2.75 14.73
CA SER A 91 -3.53 -2.08 14.12
C SER A 91 -3.08 -1.23 12.94
N VAL A 92 -3.75 -1.36 11.82
CA VAL A 92 -3.40 -0.67 10.57
C VAL A 92 -4.64 -0.09 9.88
N ILE A 93 -4.42 0.93 9.06
CA ILE A 93 -5.41 1.44 8.11
C ILE A 93 -4.84 1.24 6.70
N PRO A 94 -5.19 0.14 6.02
CA PRO A 94 -4.86 -0.04 4.62
C PRO A 94 -5.72 0.87 3.74
N LYS A 95 -5.14 1.32 2.61
CA LYS A 95 -5.80 2.16 1.61
C LYS A 95 -5.39 1.71 0.22
N ASN A 96 -6.34 1.68 -0.69
CA ASN A 96 -6.11 1.48 -2.11
C ASN A 96 -6.31 2.81 -2.84
N ASN A 97 -5.32 3.23 -3.60
CA ASN A 97 -5.25 4.55 -4.19
C ASN A 97 -5.17 4.46 -5.72
N LEU A 98 -5.92 5.33 -6.39
CA LEU A 98 -5.85 5.59 -7.82
C LEU A 98 -5.36 7.02 -8.04
N TYR A 99 -4.47 7.19 -9.02
CA TYR A 99 -3.98 8.49 -9.49
C TYR A 99 -4.33 8.64 -10.96
N THR A 100 -4.84 9.78 -11.35
CA THR A 100 -5.28 10.04 -12.72
C THR A 100 -4.60 11.28 -13.29
N TYR A 101 -4.43 11.28 -14.60
CA TYR A 101 -3.91 12.41 -15.37
C TYR A 101 -5.03 13.05 -16.16
N SER A 102 -4.92 14.36 -16.44
CA SER A 102 -5.87 15.01 -17.36
C SER A 102 -5.69 14.46 -18.77
N ILE A 103 -6.80 14.15 -19.42
CA ILE A 103 -6.83 13.63 -20.80
C ILE A 103 -6.13 14.58 -21.78
N LYS A 104 -5.99 15.87 -21.46
CA LYS A 104 -5.33 16.86 -22.33
C LYS A 104 -3.80 16.70 -22.43
N THR A 105 -3.18 15.90 -21.59
CA THR A 105 -1.73 15.72 -21.50
C THR A 105 -1.29 14.27 -21.31
N ILE A 106 -2.10 13.30 -21.75
CA ILE A 106 -1.65 11.90 -21.69
C ILE A 106 -0.60 11.71 -22.78
N ASP A 107 0.65 11.64 -22.38
CA ASP A 107 1.68 11.03 -23.18
C ASP A 107 1.31 9.55 -23.35
N LEU A 108 1.26 9.10 -24.62
CA LEU A 108 0.91 7.72 -24.95
C LEU A 108 1.76 6.69 -24.19
N GLN A 109 3.01 7.04 -23.89
CA GLN A 109 3.91 6.21 -23.10
C GLN A 109 3.43 6.03 -21.64
N VAL A 110 2.88 7.07 -21.03
CA VAL A 110 2.31 7.01 -19.68
C VAL A 110 1.03 6.15 -19.68
N LEU A 111 0.20 6.28 -20.70
CA LEU A 111 -0.99 5.46 -20.85
C LEU A 111 -0.63 3.97 -21.01
N ILE A 112 0.36 3.67 -21.84
CA ILE A 112 0.87 2.30 -22.02
C ILE A 112 1.45 1.76 -20.71
N PHE A 113 2.23 2.55 -19.98
CA PHE A 113 2.76 2.17 -18.66
C PHE A 113 1.65 1.86 -17.66
N LEU A 114 0.62 2.69 -17.58
CA LEU A 114 -0.53 2.48 -16.71
C LEU A 114 -1.32 1.23 -17.11
N LEU A 115 -1.53 1.00 -18.40
CA LEU A 115 -2.25 -0.18 -18.91
C LEU A 115 -1.45 -1.48 -18.71
N LEU A 116 -0.15 -1.46 -18.98
CA LEU A 116 0.70 -2.65 -18.81
C LEU A 116 0.88 -3.06 -17.35
N ASN A 117 0.78 -2.11 -16.41
CA ASN A 117 0.85 -2.38 -14.99
C ASN A 117 -0.51 -2.73 -14.34
N GLN A 118 -1.59 -2.78 -15.11
CA GLN A 118 -2.91 -3.25 -14.65
C GLN A 118 -3.16 -4.74 -14.98
N PHE A 119 -2.31 -5.32 -15.77
CA PHE A 119 -2.31 -6.72 -16.15
C PHE A 119 -1.03 -7.39 -15.68
#